data_7c2f0b17aebafc70de9df8f2193cb2ce
#
_entry.id   7c2f0b17aebafc70de9df8f2193cb2ce
#
_cell.length_a   1.000
_cell.length_b   1.000
_cell.length_c   1.000
_cell.angle_alpha   90.00
_cell.angle_beta   90.00
_cell.angle_gamma   90.00
#
_symmetry.space_group_name_H-M   'P 1'
#
loop_
_entity.id
_entity.type
_entity.pdbx_description
1 polymer ?
#
loop_
_entity_poly.entity_id
_entity_poly.type
_entity_poly.pdbx_seq_one_letter_code
_entity_poly.pdbx_strand_id
1 'polypeptide(L)'
;VLTVVRGYANTLRVNKGVSNELKIGLGLHVADSQPTPVPPPSTYPLLSISGIAQGLQDLRASDQDSPTKRAKPVGAAGLLLYRAVSTAPISEPTAATFLSFVSKAAYTATFTPADNGKVATYFTRWTNSKGEVGPWGPPASMPIAA
;
A
#
# COMPACT_ATOMS: atom_id res chain seq x y z
N VAL A 1 -44.37 -21.98 13.80
CA VAL A 1 -44.14 -21.05 14.93
C VAL A 1 -42.71 -20.53 14.90
N LEU A 2 -41.70 -21.42 14.77
CA LEU A 2 -40.29 -20.98 14.68
C LEU A 2 -40.02 -20.07 13.49
N THR A 3 -40.68 -20.29 12.35
CA THR A 3 -40.52 -19.47 11.13
C THR A 3 -41.03 -18.05 11.38
N VAL A 4 -42.14 -17.88 12.10
CA VAL A 4 -42.68 -16.55 12.41
C VAL A 4 -41.73 -15.78 13.35
N VAL A 5 -41.17 -16.44 14.35
CA VAL A 5 -40.22 -15.83 15.31
C VAL A 5 -38.96 -15.41 14.58
N ARG A 6 -38.43 -16.25 13.68
CA ARG A 6 -37.24 -15.91 12.87
C ARG A 6 -37.49 -14.74 11.93
N GLY A 7 -38.67 -14.68 11.31
CA GLY A 7 -39.04 -13.55 10.46
C GLY A 7 -39.11 -12.24 11.23
N TYR A 8 -39.68 -12.26 12.46
CA TYR A 8 -39.73 -11.09 13.31
C TYR A 8 -38.34 -10.62 13.74
N ALA A 9 -37.46 -11.54 14.15
CA ALA A 9 -36.08 -11.22 14.50
C ALA A 9 -35.29 -10.61 13.36
N ASN A 10 -35.46 -11.11 12.14
CA ASN A 10 -34.83 -10.53 10.95
C ASN A 10 -35.35 -9.12 10.64
N THR A 11 -36.64 -8.88 10.81
CA THR A 11 -37.23 -7.54 10.65
C THR A 11 -36.62 -6.55 11.63
N LEU A 12 -36.45 -6.93 12.91
CA LEU A 12 -35.80 -6.08 13.90
C LEU A 12 -34.34 -5.82 13.56
N ARG A 13 -33.63 -6.83 13.06
CA ARG A 13 -32.20 -6.71 12.71
C ARG A 13 -31.96 -5.70 11.61
N VAL A 14 -32.81 -5.65 10.60
CA VAL A 14 -32.66 -4.74 9.44
C VAL A 14 -33.37 -3.41 9.65
N ASN A 15 -34.21 -3.27 10.66
CA ASN A 15 -34.93 -2.04 10.93
C ASN A 15 -34.01 -1.00 11.58
N LYS A 16 -33.78 0.10 10.89
CA LYS A 16 -32.93 1.20 11.36
C LYS A 16 -33.51 1.97 12.55
N GLY A 17 -34.81 1.85 12.79
CA GLY A 17 -35.46 2.48 13.94
C GLY A 17 -35.24 1.74 15.26
N VAL A 18 -34.67 0.54 15.22
CA VAL A 18 -34.37 -0.27 16.40
C VAL A 18 -32.94 -0.02 16.85
N SER A 19 -32.72 0.39 18.11
CA SER A 19 -31.38 0.65 18.63
C SER A 19 -30.55 -0.63 18.73
N ASN A 20 -29.22 -0.51 18.66
CA ASN A 20 -28.31 -1.64 18.79
C ASN A 20 -28.43 -2.30 20.18
N GLU A 21 -28.61 -1.50 21.22
CA GLU A 21 -28.81 -1.99 22.60
C GLU A 21 -30.05 -2.84 22.70
N LEU A 22 -31.13 -2.46 22.06
CA LEU A 22 -32.36 -3.25 22.03
C LEU A 22 -32.15 -4.56 21.27
N LYS A 23 -31.42 -4.54 20.16
CA LYS A 23 -31.07 -5.75 19.40
C LYS A 23 -30.27 -6.72 20.24
N ILE A 24 -29.28 -6.23 20.99
CA ILE A 24 -28.46 -7.04 21.90
C ILE A 24 -29.30 -7.62 23.01
N GLY A 25 -30.20 -6.81 23.62
CA GLY A 25 -31.11 -7.26 24.66
C GLY A 25 -32.06 -8.36 24.20
N LEU A 26 -32.37 -8.43 22.91
CA LEU A 26 -33.19 -9.50 22.32
C LEU A 26 -32.35 -10.73 21.88
N GLY A 27 -31.04 -10.75 22.13
CA GLY A 27 -30.16 -11.84 21.73
C GLY A 27 -29.83 -11.86 20.24
N LEU A 28 -30.03 -10.76 19.53
CA LEU A 28 -29.71 -10.64 18.11
C LEU A 28 -28.25 -10.25 17.92
N HIS A 29 -27.62 -10.83 16.90
CA HIS A 29 -26.29 -10.40 16.50
C HIS A 29 -26.38 -9.05 15.79
N VAL A 30 -25.63 -8.07 16.29
CA VAL A 30 -25.52 -6.75 15.67
C VAL A 30 -24.31 -6.75 14.77
N ALA A 31 -24.54 -6.51 13.46
CA ALA A 31 -23.45 -6.34 12.53
C ALA A 31 -22.70 -5.03 12.84
N ASP A 32 -21.39 -5.09 12.80
CA ASP A 32 -20.57 -3.90 12.95
C ASP A 32 -20.84 -2.96 11.76
N SER A 33 -21.44 -1.81 12.03
CA SER A 33 -21.78 -0.82 11.02
C SER A 33 -20.59 0.06 10.61
N GLN A 34 -19.51 0.04 11.37
CA GLN A 34 -18.30 0.78 11.10
C GLN A 34 -17.16 -0.20 10.85
N PRO A 35 -16.51 -0.15 9.66
CA PRO A 35 -15.32 -0.97 9.44
C PRO A 35 -14.24 -0.57 10.43
N THR A 36 -13.47 -1.57 10.91
CA THR A 36 -12.31 -1.31 11.75
C THR A 36 -11.36 -0.35 11.03
N PRO A 37 -11.02 0.80 11.63
CA PRO A 37 -10.13 1.75 10.96
C PRO A 37 -8.77 1.10 10.74
N VAL A 38 -8.25 1.21 9.52
CA VAL A 38 -6.89 0.79 9.21
C VAL A 38 -5.99 1.97 9.53
N PRO A 39 -5.03 1.83 10.47
CA PRO A 39 -4.11 2.93 10.79
C PRO A 39 -3.19 3.23 9.60
N PRO A 40 -2.62 4.45 9.52
CA PRO A 40 -1.61 4.74 8.52
C PRO A 40 -0.41 3.81 8.69
N PRO A 41 0.31 3.48 7.60
CA PRO A 41 1.49 2.63 7.69
C PRO A 41 2.54 3.24 8.63
N SER A 42 3.13 2.43 9.49
CA SER A 42 4.14 2.86 10.47
C SER A 42 5.56 2.42 10.10
N THR A 43 5.68 1.51 9.14
CA THR A 43 6.95 1.00 8.64
C THR A 43 7.25 1.55 7.25
N TYR A 44 8.49 1.45 6.81
CA TYR A 44 8.89 1.86 5.47
C TYR A 44 9.28 0.65 4.61
N PRO A 45 9.14 0.75 3.28
CA PRO A 45 9.59 -0.30 2.38
C PRO A 45 11.11 -0.26 2.19
N LEU A 46 11.71 -1.43 2.03
CA LEU A 46 13.08 -1.60 1.59
C LEU A 46 13.06 -1.97 0.10
N LEU A 47 13.69 -1.17 -0.73
CA LEU A 47 13.70 -1.36 -2.16
C LEU A 47 15.02 -1.97 -2.62
N SER A 48 14.94 -3.02 -3.43
CA SER A 48 16.07 -3.59 -4.15
C SER A 48 15.88 -3.41 -5.65
N ILE A 49 16.97 -3.08 -6.35
CA ILE A 49 16.97 -2.81 -7.78
C ILE A 49 17.91 -3.80 -8.45
N SER A 50 17.47 -4.39 -9.57
CA SER A 50 18.32 -5.22 -10.44
C SER A 50 18.16 -4.79 -11.88
N GLY A 51 19.26 -4.71 -12.60
CA GLY A 51 19.25 -4.55 -14.03
C GLY A 51 18.96 -5.88 -14.71
N ILE A 52 17.83 -5.96 -15.43
CA ILE A 52 17.43 -7.20 -16.10
C ILE A 52 17.70 -7.20 -17.59
N ALA A 53 17.70 -6.03 -18.21
CA ALA A 53 18.00 -5.83 -19.63
C ALA A 53 18.35 -4.36 -19.88
N GLN A 54 18.80 -4.06 -21.08
CA GLN A 54 19.08 -2.69 -21.48
C GLN A 54 17.79 -1.85 -21.41
N GLY A 55 17.87 -0.75 -20.68
CA GLY A 55 16.72 0.14 -20.48
C GLY A 55 15.67 -0.38 -19.49
N LEU A 56 15.92 -1.47 -18.79
CA LEU A 56 14.99 -2.06 -17.83
C LEU A 56 15.64 -2.25 -16.46
N GLN A 57 14.93 -1.83 -15.42
CA GLN A 57 15.32 -2.07 -14.03
C GLN A 57 14.15 -2.73 -13.31
N ASP A 58 14.41 -3.85 -12.66
CA ASP A 58 13.43 -4.56 -11.85
C ASP A 58 13.55 -4.09 -10.40
N LEU A 59 12.45 -3.58 -9.88
CA LEU A 59 12.35 -3.04 -8.53
C LEU A 59 11.52 -4.00 -7.68
N ARG A 60 12.05 -4.34 -6.50
CA ARG A 60 11.36 -5.20 -5.55
C ARG A 60 11.40 -4.59 -4.19
N ALA A 61 10.25 -4.58 -3.52
CA ALA A 61 10.10 -4.03 -2.20
C ALA A 61 9.79 -5.10 -1.17
N SER A 62 10.34 -4.92 0.02
CA SER A 62 9.98 -5.69 1.22
C SER A 62 9.72 -4.70 2.34
N ASP A 63 9.04 -5.14 3.41
CA ASP A 63 8.85 -4.31 4.59
C ASP A 63 10.09 -4.33 5.48
N GLN A 64 10.34 -3.24 6.22
CA GLN A 64 11.48 -3.16 7.13
C GLN A 64 11.46 -4.24 8.20
N ASP A 65 10.26 -4.67 8.64
CA ASP A 65 10.08 -5.70 9.66
C ASP A 65 10.21 -7.13 9.09
N SER A 66 10.17 -7.27 7.77
CA SER A 66 10.24 -8.56 7.08
C SER A 66 11.07 -8.44 5.80
N PRO A 67 12.38 -8.11 5.89
CA PRO A 67 13.19 -7.78 4.73
C PRO A 67 13.41 -8.97 3.75
N THR A 68 13.21 -10.19 4.22
CA THR A 68 13.36 -11.40 3.39
C THR A 68 12.07 -11.80 2.69
N LYS A 69 10.93 -11.21 3.04
CA LYS A 69 9.63 -11.53 2.47
C LYS A 69 9.16 -10.40 1.54
N ARG A 70 8.67 -10.77 0.37
CA ARG A 70 8.09 -9.84 -0.60
C ARG A 70 6.62 -9.57 -0.28
N ALA A 71 6.31 -9.21 0.95
CA ALA A 71 4.95 -8.98 1.38
C ALA A 71 4.78 -7.54 1.86
N LYS A 72 3.63 -6.97 1.55
CA LYS A 72 3.22 -5.68 2.12
C LYS A 72 2.93 -5.87 3.61
N PRO A 73 3.16 -4.83 4.45
CA PRO A 73 2.73 -4.89 5.84
C PRO A 73 1.20 -4.97 5.94
N VAL A 74 0.72 -5.50 7.05
CA VAL A 74 -0.73 -5.60 7.30
C VAL A 74 -1.35 -4.21 7.26
N GLY A 75 -2.43 -4.07 6.49
CA GLY A 75 -3.14 -2.80 6.33
C GLY A 75 -2.63 -1.92 5.17
N ALA A 76 -1.50 -2.23 4.58
CA ALA A 76 -1.01 -1.49 3.42
C ALA A 76 -1.75 -1.94 2.14
N ALA A 77 -2.25 -0.98 1.37
CA ALA A 77 -2.84 -1.25 0.06
C ALA A 77 -1.77 -1.41 -1.02
N GLY A 78 -0.66 -0.71 -0.89
CA GLY A 78 0.45 -0.76 -1.81
C GLY A 78 1.52 0.24 -1.44
N LEU A 79 2.39 0.51 -2.39
CA LEU A 79 3.51 1.40 -2.21
C LEU A 79 3.44 2.54 -3.22
N LEU A 80 3.79 3.73 -2.80
CA LEU A 80 3.96 4.88 -3.67
C LEU A 80 5.43 4.94 -4.09
N LEU A 81 5.66 4.92 -5.40
CA LEU A 81 6.98 4.95 -5.99
C LEU A 81 7.26 6.30 -6.61
N TYR A 82 8.34 6.93 -6.18
CA TYR A 82 8.84 8.19 -6.71
C TYR A 82 10.22 7.97 -7.32
N ARG A 83 10.51 8.69 -8.37
CA ARG A 83 11.78 8.56 -9.10
C ARG A 83 12.37 9.92 -9.44
N ALA A 84 13.67 10.01 -9.34
CA ALA A 84 14.46 11.11 -9.89
C ALA A 84 15.56 10.54 -10.79
N VAL A 85 15.74 11.14 -11.95
CA VAL A 85 16.81 10.80 -12.89
C VAL A 85 17.77 11.98 -12.95
N SER A 86 19.01 11.76 -12.56
CA SER A 86 20.03 12.81 -12.50
C SER A 86 21.40 12.22 -12.75
N THR A 87 22.41 13.08 -12.89
CA THR A 87 23.80 12.65 -13.11
C THR A 87 24.43 12.01 -11.87
N ALA A 88 23.85 12.23 -10.69
CA ALA A 88 24.31 11.68 -9.41
C ALA A 88 23.10 11.26 -8.56
N PRO A 89 23.26 10.30 -7.63
CA PRO A 89 22.19 9.94 -6.70
C PRO A 89 21.74 11.14 -5.88
N ILE A 90 20.43 11.23 -5.62
CA ILE A 90 19.86 12.25 -4.75
C ILE A 90 19.42 11.64 -3.42
N SER A 91 19.43 12.44 -2.35
CA SER A 91 19.05 11.99 -1.02
C SER A 91 17.71 12.56 -0.54
N GLU A 92 17.15 13.53 -1.28
CA GLU A 92 15.93 14.24 -0.89
C GLU A 92 14.72 13.77 -1.71
N PRO A 93 13.66 13.23 -1.06
CA PRO A 93 12.47 12.79 -1.79
C PRO A 93 11.70 13.94 -2.46
N THR A 94 11.90 15.17 -2.01
CA THR A 94 11.29 16.36 -2.61
C THR A 94 11.75 16.63 -4.04
N ALA A 95 12.95 16.15 -4.40
CA ALA A 95 13.49 16.27 -5.75
C ALA A 95 12.98 15.18 -6.70
N ALA A 96 12.26 14.19 -6.19
CA ALA A 96 11.70 13.10 -6.97
C ALA A 96 10.27 13.42 -7.40
N THR A 97 9.87 12.84 -8.54
CA THR A 97 8.51 12.94 -9.06
C THR A 97 7.77 11.62 -8.87
N PHE A 98 6.46 11.70 -8.68
CA PHE A 98 5.62 10.51 -8.56
C PHE A 98 5.68 9.69 -9.85
N LEU A 99 5.99 8.40 -9.71
CA LEU A 99 6.08 7.49 -10.84
C LEU A 99 4.85 6.59 -10.94
N SER A 100 4.53 5.87 -9.88
CA SER A 100 3.43 4.91 -9.90
C SER A 100 2.98 4.51 -8.50
N PHE A 101 1.73 4.03 -8.42
CA PHE A 101 1.23 3.25 -7.29
C PHE A 101 1.44 1.78 -7.61
N VAL A 102 2.08 1.06 -6.71
CA VAL A 102 2.44 -0.35 -6.90
C VAL A 102 1.74 -1.20 -5.85
N SER A 103 0.80 -2.03 -6.29
CA SER A 103 0.04 -2.90 -5.38
C SER A 103 0.75 -4.21 -5.04
N LYS A 104 1.75 -4.62 -5.82
CA LYS A 104 2.39 -5.94 -5.72
C LYS A 104 3.82 -5.93 -5.21
N ALA A 105 4.33 -4.88 -4.64
CA ALA A 105 5.72 -4.78 -4.16
C ALA A 105 6.79 -5.13 -5.22
N ALA A 106 6.44 -5.06 -6.51
CA ALA A 106 7.32 -5.30 -7.63
C ALA A 106 6.94 -4.38 -8.79
N TYR A 107 7.93 -3.78 -9.43
CA TYR A 107 7.75 -2.85 -10.54
C TYR A 107 8.92 -2.95 -11.50
N THR A 108 8.65 -2.87 -12.79
CA THR A 108 9.69 -2.80 -13.82
C THR A 108 9.74 -1.39 -14.39
N ALA A 109 10.84 -0.70 -14.17
CA ALA A 109 11.08 0.64 -14.70
C ALA A 109 11.68 0.55 -16.10
N THR A 110 11.19 1.41 -17.00
CA THR A 110 11.72 1.52 -18.38
C THR A 110 12.39 2.86 -18.57
N PHE A 111 13.44 2.87 -19.38
CA PHE A 111 14.20 4.07 -19.70
C PHE A 111 14.43 4.18 -21.19
N THR A 112 14.58 5.40 -21.67
CA THR A 112 14.95 5.70 -23.05
C THR A 112 16.47 5.81 -23.18
N PRO A 113 17.05 5.68 -24.40
CA PRO A 113 18.48 5.87 -24.61
C PRO A 113 19.00 7.25 -24.17
N ALA A 114 18.13 8.26 -24.10
CA ALA A 114 18.49 9.60 -23.62
C ALA A 114 18.89 9.60 -22.13
N ASP A 115 18.44 8.61 -21.37
CA ASP A 115 18.73 8.48 -19.93
C ASP A 115 19.99 7.65 -19.66
N ASN A 116 20.63 7.12 -20.68
CA ASN A 116 21.84 6.32 -20.55
C ASN A 116 22.97 7.11 -19.86
N GLY A 117 23.60 6.47 -18.88
CA GLY A 117 24.67 7.09 -18.10
C GLY A 117 24.21 7.94 -16.93
N LYS A 118 22.91 8.17 -16.80
CA LYS A 118 22.34 8.84 -15.63
C LYS A 118 22.06 7.84 -14.52
N VAL A 119 21.73 8.34 -13.33
CA VAL A 119 21.38 7.53 -12.16
C VAL A 119 19.91 7.75 -11.84
N ALA A 120 19.18 6.67 -11.74
CA ALA A 120 17.81 6.69 -11.24
C ALA A 120 17.82 6.48 -9.73
N THR A 121 17.22 7.39 -8.99
CA THR A 121 17.05 7.29 -7.53
C THR A 121 15.57 7.14 -7.23
N TYR A 122 15.24 6.13 -6.43
CA TYR A 122 13.87 5.80 -6.10
C TYR A 122 13.60 6.07 -4.62
N PHE A 123 12.44 6.64 -4.34
CA PHE A 123 11.93 6.85 -2.99
C PHE A 123 10.57 6.16 -2.89
N THR A 124 10.38 5.40 -1.83
CA THR A 124 9.18 4.61 -1.63
C THR A 124 8.60 4.80 -0.24
N ARG A 125 7.29 4.71 -0.14
CA ARG A 125 6.58 4.66 1.13
C ARG A 125 5.29 3.86 0.97
N TRP A 126 4.88 3.19 2.05
CA TRP A 126 3.62 2.46 2.05
C TRP A 126 2.43 3.41 2.13
N THR A 127 1.32 2.98 1.58
CA THR A 127 0.04 3.70 1.69
C THR A 127 -1.08 2.70 1.98
N ASN A 128 -2.11 3.16 2.67
CA ASN A 128 -3.31 2.36 2.92
C ASN A 128 -4.42 2.71 1.92
N SER A 129 -5.57 2.03 2.01
CA SER A 129 -6.71 2.26 1.13
C SER A 129 -7.33 3.65 1.25
N LYS A 130 -7.06 4.37 2.34
CA LYS A 130 -7.53 5.75 2.55
C LYS A 130 -6.60 6.81 1.98
N GLY A 131 -5.47 6.41 1.39
CA GLY A 131 -4.46 7.33 0.89
C GLY A 131 -3.52 7.89 1.96
N GLU A 132 -3.60 7.42 3.18
CA GLU A 132 -2.66 7.79 4.23
C GLU A 132 -1.31 7.14 3.97
N VAL A 133 -0.23 7.85 4.27
CA VAL A 133 1.13 7.45 3.91
C VAL A 133 1.97 7.21 5.15
N GLY A 134 2.89 6.26 5.02
CA GLY A 134 3.89 5.97 6.03
C GLY A 134 5.18 6.76 5.82
N PRO A 135 6.21 6.48 6.64
CA PRO A 135 7.51 7.11 6.50
C PRO A 135 8.21 6.71 5.21
N TRP A 136 9.08 7.59 4.71
CA TRP A 136 9.92 7.27 3.56
C TRP A 136 10.93 6.18 3.90
N GLY A 137 11.09 5.23 2.97
CA GLY A 137 12.18 4.27 3.01
C GLY A 137 13.51 4.89 2.61
N PRO A 138 14.62 4.17 2.82
CA PRO A 138 15.92 4.64 2.36
C PRO A 138 15.92 4.78 0.82
N PRO A 139 16.60 5.80 0.28
CA PRO A 139 16.70 5.95 -1.16
C PRO A 139 17.49 4.79 -1.76
N ALA A 140 17.01 4.30 -2.91
CA ALA A 140 17.69 3.28 -3.69
C ALA A 140 18.06 3.86 -5.04
N SER A 141 19.29 3.72 -5.46
CA SER A 141 19.76 4.27 -6.72
C SER A 141 20.50 3.23 -7.53
N MET A 142 20.38 3.33 -8.85
CA MET A 142 21.09 2.47 -9.78
C MET A 142 21.40 3.24 -11.06
N PRO A 143 22.62 3.10 -11.62
CA PRO A 143 22.93 3.66 -12.94
C PRO A 143 22.03 3.08 -14.03
N ILE A 144 21.66 3.92 -14.98
CA ILE A 144 20.82 3.52 -16.10
C ILE A 144 21.69 3.07 -17.26
N ALA A 145 21.52 1.83 -17.67
CA ALA A 145 22.13 1.26 -18.88
C ALA A 145 21.04 1.12 -19.95
N ALA A 146 20.85 2.14 -20.73
CA ALA A 146 19.80 2.18 -21.74
C ALA A 146 20.35 2.27 -23.17
#